data_ed2fbc9480e58607962a59f06de7e1d5
#
_entry.id   ed2fbc9480e58607962a59f06de7e1d5
#
_cell.length_a   1.000
_cell.length_b   1.000
_cell.length_c   1.000
_cell.angle_alpha   90.00
_cell.angle_beta   90.00
_cell.angle_gamma   90.00
#
_symmetry.space_group_name_H-M   'P 1'
#
loop_
_entity.id
_entity.type
_entity.pdbx_description
1 polymer ?
#
loop_
_entity_poly.entity_id
_entity_poly.type
_entity_poly.pdbx_seq_one_letter_code
_entity_poly.pdbx_strand_id
1 'polypeptide(L)'
;DALPRNSESRAIGIAMRLIKKNYPHIKWVISFADGTQCGDGTIYRASGFSLVGISKNTALRVNPDTGEAMHVIQAHHLKMSKRFRSWKAFEGYQLKYVFFIDKKCKEKLTLPELPFSTIDEMGAGMYKGIKRVTKATSGVQLESGGAIPTNTLQTNKAVQDGAA
;
A
#
# COMPACT_ATOMS: atom_id res chain seq x y z
N ASP A 1 -13.09 10.59 10.22
CA ASP A 1 -13.56 10.24 8.88
C ASP A 1 -14.95 10.82 8.65
N ALA A 2 -15.11 11.70 7.64
CA ALA A 2 -16.40 12.31 7.29
C ALA A 2 -17.31 11.36 6.48
N LEU A 3 -16.79 10.23 6.01
CA LEU A 3 -17.51 9.30 5.16
C LEU A 3 -18.09 8.10 5.96
N PRO A 4 -19.27 7.61 5.58
CA PRO A 4 -19.85 6.42 6.20
C PRO A 4 -18.95 5.19 6.07
N ARG A 5 -19.09 4.24 7.00
CA ARG A 5 -18.37 2.96 6.95
C ARG A 5 -18.56 2.27 5.60
N ASN A 6 -17.49 1.66 5.08
CA ASN A 6 -17.44 0.96 3.80
C ASN A 6 -17.57 1.87 2.54
N SER A 7 -17.46 3.18 2.65
CA SER A 7 -17.54 4.09 1.49
C SER A 7 -16.48 3.77 0.44
N GLU A 8 -15.26 3.46 0.86
CA GLU A 8 -14.13 3.13 -0.03
C GLU A 8 -14.39 1.85 -0.83
N SER A 9 -14.80 0.77 -0.19
CA SER A 9 -15.09 -0.49 -0.90
C SER A 9 -16.31 -0.36 -1.81
N ARG A 10 -17.30 0.46 -1.43
CA ARG A 10 -18.46 0.78 -2.29
C ARG A 10 -18.02 1.56 -3.53
N ALA A 11 -17.14 2.57 -3.37
CA ALA A 11 -16.58 3.34 -4.48
C ALA A 11 -15.81 2.43 -5.45
N ILE A 12 -14.96 1.53 -4.93
CA ILE A 12 -14.25 0.54 -5.75
C ILE A 12 -15.25 -0.34 -6.50
N GLY A 13 -16.30 -0.84 -5.85
CA GLY A 13 -17.32 -1.67 -6.50
C GLY A 13 -18.06 -0.92 -7.62
N ILE A 14 -18.32 0.38 -7.46
CA ILE A 14 -18.88 1.23 -8.52
C ILE A 14 -17.89 1.37 -9.68
N ALA A 15 -16.63 1.66 -9.38
CA ALA A 15 -15.58 1.80 -10.39
C ALA A 15 -15.44 0.52 -11.23
N MET A 16 -15.42 -0.66 -10.61
CA MET A 16 -15.35 -1.94 -11.33
C MET A 16 -16.54 -2.15 -12.27
N ARG A 17 -17.77 -1.76 -11.86
CA ARG A 17 -18.95 -1.81 -12.75
C ARG A 17 -18.87 -0.85 -13.93
N LEU A 18 -18.36 0.37 -13.69
CA LEU A 18 -18.19 1.35 -14.75
C LEU A 18 -17.10 0.92 -15.75
N ILE A 19 -15.99 0.36 -15.27
CA ILE A 19 -14.95 -0.20 -16.14
C ILE A 19 -15.54 -1.32 -16.99
N LYS A 20 -16.27 -2.25 -16.39
CA LYS A 20 -16.92 -3.34 -17.13
C LYS A 20 -17.85 -2.84 -18.23
N LYS A 21 -18.64 -1.78 -17.93
CA LYS A 21 -19.61 -1.22 -18.87
C LYS A 21 -18.95 -0.45 -20.00
N ASN A 22 -17.99 0.42 -19.67
CA ASN A 22 -17.44 1.41 -20.62
C ASN A 22 -16.16 0.92 -21.33
N TYR A 23 -15.45 -0.06 -20.72
CA TYR A 23 -14.17 -0.56 -21.22
C TYR A 23 -14.15 -2.10 -21.25
N PRO A 24 -14.96 -2.75 -22.11
CA PRO A 24 -15.12 -4.21 -22.11
C PRO A 24 -13.85 -4.98 -22.50
N HIS A 25 -12.85 -4.31 -23.06
CA HIS A 25 -11.55 -4.87 -23.37
C HIS A 25 -10.68 -5.09 -22.11
N ILE A 26 -10.95 -4.37 -21.01
CA ILE A 26 -10.25 -4.57 -19.74
C ILE A 26 -10.82 -5.83 -19.07
N LYS A 27 -9.97 -6.81 -18.83
CA LYS A 27 -10.37 -8.13 -18.31
C LYS A 27 -10.10 -8.28 -16.81
N TRP A 28 -9.07 -7.60 -16.29
CA TRP A 28 -8.69 -7.59 -14.88
C TRP A 28 -8.12 -6.24 -14.47
N VAL A 29 -8.10 -6.00 -13.16
CA VAL A 29 -7.48 -4.83 -12.52
C VAL A 29 -6.52 -5.35 -11.46
N ILE A 30 -5.29 -4.82 -11.45
CA ILE A 30 -4.30 -5.09 -10.43
C ILE A 30 -4.23 -3.88 -9.49
N SER A 31 -4.13 -4.13 -8.21
CA SER A 31 -3.91 -3.12 -7.20
C SER A 31 -2.88 -3.58 -6.17
N PHE A 32 -2.30 -2.62 -5.49
CA PHE A 32 -1.32 -2.87 -4.45
C PHE A 32 -1.74 -2.18 -3.16
N ALA A 33 -1.61 -2.89 -2.04
CA ALA A 33 -1.68 -2.29 -0.72
C ALA A 33 -0.26 -2.17 -0.16
N ASP A 34 0.06 -0.99 0.34
CA ASP A 34 1.34 -0.76 1.01
C ASP A 34 1.16 -0.94 2.52
N GLY A 35 1.53 -2.13 3.00
CA GLY A 35 1.49 -2.47 4.41
C GLY A 35 2.54 -1.74 5.26
N THR A 36 3.33 -0.83 4.68
CA THR A 36 4.26 0.02 5.46
C THR A 36 3.59 1.28 5.98
N GLN A 37 2.44 1.67 5.40
CA GLN A 37 1.82 2.96 5.73
C GLN A 37 0.45 2.85 6.38
N CYS A 38 -0.54 2.27 5.72
CA CYS A 38 -1.91 2.39 6.19
C CYS A 38 -2.67 1.09 6.34
N GLY A 39 -2.28 0.02 5.67
CA GLY A 39 -3.02 -1.23 5.81
C GLY A 39 -2.67 -2.33 4.81
N ASP A 40 -3.23 -3.49 5.08
CA ASP A 40 -3.03 -4.73 4.34
C ASP A 40 -4.01 -4.93 3.18
N GLY A 41 -4.73 -3.90 2.79
CA GLY A 41 -5.68 -3.98 1.68
C GLY A 41 -7.06 -4.54 2.07
N THR A 42 -7.50 -4.35 3.30
CA THR A 42 -8.86 -4.74 3.75
C THR A 42 -9.95 -4.24 2.79
N ILE A 43 -9.79 -3.05 2.20
CA ILE A 43 -10.73 -2.50 1.21
C ILE A 43 -10.81 -3.35 -0.06
N TYR A 44 -9.69 -3.91 -0.53
CA TYR A 44 -9.66 -4.80 -1.69
C TYR A 44 -10.33 -6.13 -1.40
N ARG A 45 -10.10 -6.70 -0.20
CA ARG A 45 -10.80 -7.90 0.26
C ARG A 45 -12.32 -7.67 0.26
N ALA A 46 -12.77 -6.55 0.87
CA ALA A 46 -14.19 -6.18 0.93
C ALA A 46 -14.80 -5.92 -0.46
N SER A 47 -13.96 -5.61 -1.46
CA SER A 47 -14.38 -5.36 -2.85
C SER A 47 -14.28 -6.60 -3.75
N GLY A 48 -13.91 -7.78 -3.21
CA GLY A 48 -13.85 -9.04 -3.95
C GLY A 48 -12.58 -9.24 -4.78
N PHE A 49 -11.48 -8.59 -4.43
CA PHE A 49 -10.17 -8.88 -5.00
C PHE A 49 -9.57 -10.14 -4.39
N SER A 50 -8.82 -10.90 -5.20
CA SER A 50 -7.98 -12.01 -4.76
C SER A 50 -6.58 -11.51 -4.41
N LEU A 51 -6.00 -12.01 -3.32
CA LEU A 51 -4.60 -11.79 -2.98
C LEU A 51 -3.73 -12.74 -3.82
N VAL A 52 -2.75 -12.20 -4.54
CA VAL A 52 -1.90 -12.98 -5.45
C VAL A 52 -0.40 -12.81 -5.20
N GLY A 53 -0.03 -12.06 -4.19
CA GLY A 53 1.36 -11.92 -3.79
C GLY A 53 1.57 -11.04 -2.58
N ILE A 54 2.60 -11.38 -1.82
CA ILE A 54 3.10 -10.61 -0.69
C ILE A 54 4.62 -10.52 -0.86
N SER A 55 5.16 -9.33 -0.92
CA SER A 55 6.59 -9.10 -1.07
C SER A 55 7.08 -8.04 -0.09
N LYS A 56 8.36 -8.12 0.31
CA LYS A 56 8.97 -7.06 1.12
C LYS A 56 8.97 -5.75 0.32
N ASN A 57 8.59 -4.65 0.98
CA ASN A 57 8.69 -3.33 0.37
C ASN A 57 10.14 -2.84 0.48
N THR A 58 10.83 -2.79 -0.65
CA THR A 58 12.22 -2.32 -0.73
C THR A 58 12.34 -0.88 -1.22
N ALA A 59 11.21 -0.26 -1.55
CA ALA A 59 11.18 1.08 -2.13
C ALA A 59 11.29 2.20 -1.09
N LEU A 60 10.96 1.92 0.16
CA LEU A 60 11.06 2.86 1.28
C LEU A 60 12.35 2.60 2.08
N ARG A 61 13.03 3.68 2.43
CA ARG A 61 14.20 3.65 3.32
C ARG A 61 14.14 4.79 4.32
N VAL A 62 14.77 4.58 5.46
CA VAL A 62 14.85 5.54 6.56
C VAL A 62 16.29 6.04 6.65
N ASN A 63 16.43 7.35 6.72
CA ASN A 63 17.71 7.98 7.02
C ASN A 63 18.11 7.63 8.46
N PRO A 64 19.25 6.96 8.69
CA PRO A 64 19.66 6.55 10.04
C PRO A 64 19.93 7.73 10.98
N ASP A 65 20.29 8.90 10.42
CA ASP A 65 20.68 10.07 11.19
C ASP A 65 19.47 10.92 11.61
N THR A 66 18.47 11.04 10.72
CA THR A 66 17.31 11.93 10.94
C THR A 66 16.01 11.18 11.23
N GLY A 67 15.93 9.87 10.97
CA GLY A 67 14.71 9.08 11.04
C GLY A 67 13.70 9.37 9.91
N GLU A 68 14.04 10.24 8.96
CA GLU A 68 13.16 10.57 7.84
C GLU A 68 13.02 9.40 6.88
N ALA A 69 11.76 9.05 6.54
CA ALA A 69 11.47 8.03 5.54
C ALA A 69 11.32 8.65 4.15
N MET A 70 11.91 8.00 3.14
CA MET A 70 11.85 8.46 1.76
C MET A 70 11.62 7.28 0.81
N HIS A 71 10.87 7.54 -0.26
CA HIS A 71 10.66 6.57 -1.34
C HIS A 71 11.77 6.68 -2.40
N VAL A 72 12.13 5.55 -3.03
CA VAL A 72 13.18 5.49 -4.06
C VAL A 72 12.96 6.46 -5.22
N ILE A 73 11.71 6.67 -5.64
CA ILE A 73 11.38 7.62 -6.71
C ILE A 73 11.71 9.06 -6.28
N GLN A 74 11.37 9.43 -5.05
CA GLN A 74 11.69 10.75 -4.49
C GLN A 74 13.21 10.96 -4.41
N ALA A 75 13.96 9.96 -3.92
CA ALA A 75 15.42 10.00 -3.88
C ALA A 75 16.04 10.16 -5.27
N HIS A 76 15.43 9.55 -6.30
CA HIS A 76 15.86 9.71 -7.68
C HIS A 76 15.63 11.15 -8.18
N HIS A 77 14.45 11.73 -7.95
CA HIS A 77 14.16 13.13 -8.32
C HIS A 77 15.09 14.12 -7.63
N LEU A 78 15.44 13.87 -6.38
CA LEU A 78 16.39 14.69 -5.60
C LEU A 78 17.86 14.42 -5.93
N LYS A 79 18.16 13.55 -6.91
CA LYS A 79 19.52 13.14 -7.31
C LYS A 79 20.33 12.54 -6.14
N MET A 80 19.66 11.97 -5.16
CA MET A 80 20.26 11.40 -3.94
C MET A 80 20.42 9.87 -3.99
N SER A 81 20.26 9.23 -5.15
CA SER A 81 20.18 7.77 -5.29
C SER A 81 21.38 7.02 -4.68
N LYS A 82 22.59 7.58 -4.73
CA LYS A 82 23.78 6.96 -4.11
C LYS A 82 23.67 6.95 -2.58
N ARG A 83 23.38 8.11 -1.97
CA ARG A 83 23.23 8.27 -0.51
C ARG A 83 22.02 7.46 0.01
N PHE A 84 20.92 7.47 -0.74
CA PHE A 84 19.71 6.72 -0.40
C PHE A 84 19.95 5.21 -0.30
N ARG A 85 20.85 4.64 -1.09
CA ARG A 85 21.17 3.20 -1.04
C ARG A 85 21.79 2.76 0.30
N SER A 86 22.46 3.67 1.00
CA SER A 86 23.06 3.38 2.33
C SER A 86 22.04 3.49 3.47
N TRP A 87 20.86 4.05 3.22
CA TRP A 87 19.82 4.15 4.25
C TRP A 87 19.24 2.79 4.61
N LYS A 88 18.78 2.65 5.85
CA LYS A 88 18.14 1.42 6.34
C LYS A 88 16.84 1.17 5.56
N ALA A 89 16.64 -0.05 5.07
CA ALA A 89 15.36 -0.43 4.47
C ALA A 89 14.24 -0.31 5.51
N PHE A 90 13.13 0.31 5.11
CA PHE A 90 11.93 0.35 5.94
C PHE A 90 11.25 -1.03 5.91
N GLU A 91 11.05 -1.62 7.08
CA GLU A 91 10.43 -2.95 7.16
C GLU A 91 8.94 -2.87 6.90
N GLY A 92 8.49 -3.60 5.90
CA GLY A 92 7.08 -3.69 5.57
C GLY A 92 6.85 -4.54 4.34
N TYR A 93 5.59 -4.70 3.99
CA TYR A 93 5.18 -5.55 2.88
C TYR A 93 4.30 -4.80 1.90
N GLN A 94 4.44 -5.15 0.64
CA GLN A 94 3.53 -4.77 -0.43
C GLN A 94 2.70 -6.00 -0.81
N LEU A 95 1.39 -5.84 -0.78
CA LEU A 95 0.44 -6.88 -1.09
C LEU A 95 -0.17 -6.63 -2.46
N LYS A 96 -0.14 -7.64 -3.33
CA LYS A 96 -0.67 -7.56 -4.69
C LYS A 96 -2.04 -8.20 -4.75
N TYR A 97 -3.00 -7.46 -5.26
CA TYR A 97 -4.39 -7.85 -5.43
C TYR A 97 -4.81 -7.84 -6.89
N VAL A 98 -5.68 -8.75 -7.28
CA VAL A 98 -6.29 -8.79 -8.61
C VAL A 98 -7.80 -8.90 -8.50
N PHE A 99 -8.51 -8.14 -9.34
CA PHE A 99 -9.95 -8.26 -9.55
C PHE A 99 -10.21 -8.66 -11.00
N PHE A 100 -10.97 -9.73 -11.21
CA PHE A 100 -11.35 -10.18 -12.54
C PHE A 100 -12.68 -9.59 -12.95
N ILE A 101 -12.66 -8.65 -13.90
CA ILE A 101 -13.86 -8.07 -14.53
C ILE A 101 -14.54 -9.14 -15.38
N ASP A 102 -13.75 -9.91 -16.13
CA ASP A 102 -14.16 -11.12 -16.79
C ASP A 102 -13.69 -12.33 -15.98
N LYS A 103 -14.64 -13.00 -15.30
CA LYS A 103 -14.34 -14.16 -14.43
C LYS A 103 -13.65 -15.33 -15.16
N LYS A 104 -13.89 -15.50 -16.47
CA LYS A 104 -13.22 -16.53 -17.28
C LYS A 104 -11.71 -16.33 -17.36
N CYS A 105 -11.24 -15.09 -17.20
CA CYS A 105 -9.82 -14.79 -17.18
C CYS A 105 -9.11 -15.24 -15.90
N LYS A 106 -9.83 -15.66 -14.86
CA LYS A 106 -9.24 -16.23 -13.64
C LYS A 106 -8.43 -17.50 -13.94
N GLU A 107 -8.86 -18.30 -14.91
CA GLU A 107 -8.16 -19.53 -15.35
C GLU A 107 -6.79 -19.24 -15.97
N LYS A 108 -6.57 -18.01 -16.44
CA LYS A 108 -5.30 -17.56 -17.02
C LYS A 108 -4.33 -16.99 -16.00
N LEU A 109 -4.71 -16.96 -14.71
CA LEU A 109 -3.85 -16.47 -13.65
C LEU A 109 -2.66 -17.43 -13.46
N THR A 110 -1.46 -16.92 -13.67
CA THR A 110 -0.21 -17.69 -13.51
C THR A 110 0.35 -17.64 -12.08
N LEU A 111 -0.17 -16.72 -11.26
CA LEU A 111 0.21 -16.58 -9.86
C LEU A 111 -0.75 -17.38 -8.97
N PRO A 112 -0.28 -17.97 -7.87
CA PRO A 112 -1.15 -18.63 -6.91
C PRO A 112 -2.08 -17.60 -6.25
N GLU A 113 -3.34 -17.95 -6.08
CA GLU A 113 -4.26 -17.20 -5.22
C GLU A 113 -3.95 -17.58 -3.77
N LEU A 114 -3.57 -16.60 -2.96
CA LEU A 114 -3.18 -16.81 -1.58
C LEU A 114 -4.39 -16.63 -0.65
N PRO A 115 -4.55 -17.50 0.36
CA PRO A 115 -5.52 -17.24 1.43
C PRO A 115 -5.12 -15.97 2.19
N PHE A 116 -6.13 -15.22 2.65
CA PHE A 116 -5.87 -13.97 3.37
C PHE A 116 -5.18 -14.20 4.73
N SER A 117 -5.27 -15.40 5.31
CA SER A 117 -4.52 -15.79 6.50
C SER A 117 -3.00 -15.67 6.32
N THR A 118 -2.51 -15.87 5.09
CA THR A 118 -1.09 -15.72 4.77
C THR A 118 -0.53 -14.34 5.13
N ILE A 119 -1.38 -13.30 5.09
CA ILE A 119 -0.97 -11.95 5.50
C ILE A 119 -0.55 -11.93 6.97
N ASP A 120 -1.33 -12.57 7.83
CA ASP A 120 -1.05 -12.62 9.25
C ASP A 120 0.10 -13.61 9.57
N GLU A 121 0.13 -14.75 8.88
CA GLU A 121 1.19 -15.77 9.01
C GLU A 121 2.57 -15.21 8.66
N MET A 122 2.65 -14.34 7.65
CA MET A 122 3.89 -13.65 7.27
C MET A 122 4.20 -12.42 8.14
N GLY A 123 3.35 -12.07 9.10
CA GLY A 123 3.48 -10.85 9.88
C GLY A 123 3.33 -9.58 9.03
N ALA A 124 2.63 -9.68 7.89
CA ALA A 124 2.40 -8.56 6.96
C ALA A 124 1.11 -7.79 7.28
N GLY A 125 0.35 -8.22 8.28
CA GLY A 125 -0.93 -7.62 8.65
C GLY A 125 -0.75 -6.23 9.26
N MET A 126 -1.51 -5.26 8.75
CA MET A 126 -1.55 -3.89 9.26
C MET A 126 -2.96 -3.34 9.15
N TYR A 127 -3.36 -2.57 10.14
CA TYR A 127 -4.65 -1.87 10.14
C TYR A 127 -4.50 -0.46 10.72
N LYS A 128 -4.91 0.55 9.96
CA LYS A 128 -4.78 1.97 10.33
C LYS A 128 -3.37 2.36 10.80
N GLY A 129 -2.34 1.88 10.10
CA GLY A 129 -0.95 2.15 10.43
C GLY A 129 -0.40 1.34 11.61
N ILE A 130 -1.19 0.45 12.21
CA ILE A 130 -0.78 -0.39 13.34
C ILE A 130 -0.56 -1.82 12.85
N LYS A 131 0.62 -2.38 13.11
CA LYS A 131 0.93 -3.79 12.79
C LYS A 131 0.07 -4.71 13.65
N ARG A 132 -0.59 -5.69 13.01
CA ARG A 132 -1.33 -6.72 13.74
C ARG A 132 -0.36 -7.73 14.35
N VAL A 133 -0.49 -8.00 15.64
CA VAL A 133 0.27 -9.03 16.33
C VAL A 133 -0.53 -10.33 16.24
N THR A 134 0.04 -11.37 15.64
CA THR A 134 -0.54 -12.71 15.64
C THR A 134 -0.27 -13.39 16.96
N LYS A 135 -1.18 -14.28 17.42
CA LYS A 135 -1.03 -15.04 18.67
C LYS A 135 0.28 -15.86 18.75
N ALA A 136 0.90 -16.15 17.60
CA ALA A 136 2.20 -16.85 17.53
C ALA A 136 3.39 -15.97 17.94
N THR A 137 3.25 -14.64 17.91
CA THR A 137 4.34 -13.69 18.22
C THR A 137 4.25 -13.12 19.65
N SER A 138 3.24 -13.47 20.42
CA SER A 138 3.01 -12.95 21.77
C SER A 138 4.02 -13.43 22.85
N GLY A 139 5.09 -14.12 22.45
CA GLY A 139 6.20 -14.49 23.33
C GLY A 139 7.41 -13.54 23.33
N VAL A 140 7.44 -12.54 22.46
CA VAL A 140 8.54 -11.57 22.38
C VAL A 140 7.94 -10.17 22.50
N GLN A 141 8.16 -9.50 23.61
CA GLN A 141 7.86 -8.07 23.77
C GLN A 141 8.75 -7.29 22.80
N LEU A 142 8.15 -6.80 21.73
CA LEU A 142 8.78 -5.80 20.85
C LEU A 142 8.28 -4.43 21.30
N GLU A 143 9.21 -3.63 21.74
CA GLU A 143 8.98 -2.22 22.08
C GLU A 143 8.32 -1.49 20.91
N SER A 144 7.33 -0.67 21.22
CA SER A 144 6.52 0.13 20.33
C SER A 144 7.40 1.07 19.51
N GLY A 145 7.59 0.76 18.23
CA GLY A 145 8.15 1.70 17.26
C GLY A 145 7.20 2.89 17.09
N GLY A 146 7.71 4.09 17.33
CA GLY A 146 6.97 5.33 17.33
C GLY A 146 6.21 5.57 16.03
N ALA A 147 5.02 6.14 16.16
CA ALA A 147 4.22 6.65 15.06
C ALA A 147 5.04 7.67 14.26
N ILE A 148 5.10 7.49 12.95
CA ILE A 148 5.69 8.48 12.04
C ILE A 148 4.79 9.71 12.07
N PRO A 149 5.30 10.93 12.37
CA PRO A 149 4.50 12.13 12.27
C PRO A 149 4.06 12.33 10.83
N THR A 150 2.77 12.42 10.61
CA THR A 150 2.17 12.79 9.33
C THR A 150 2.56 14.24 9.03
N ASN A 151 3.60 14.41 8.24
CA ASN A 151 3.97 15.72 7.75
C ASN A 151 2.98 16.11 6.64
N THR A 152 2.08 17.02 6.98
CA THR A 152 1.14 17.66 6.08
C THR A 152 1.95 18.32 4.97
N LEU A 153 1.73 17.88 3.72
CA LEU A 153 2.23 18.54 2.52
C LEU A 153 1.65 19.98 2.47
N GLN A 154 2.39 20.95 2.97
CA GLN A 154 2.13 22.34 2.69
C GLN A 154 2.51 22.61 1.23
N THR A 155 1.50 22.79 0.40
CA THR A 155 1.64 23.34 -0.94
C THR A 155 2.10 24.79 -0.82
N ASN A 156 3.37 25.04 -1.07
CA ASN A 156 3.87 26.39 -1.27
C ASN A 156 3.26 26.97 -2.56
N LYS A 157 2.26 27.82 -2.40
CA LYS A 157 1.81 28.75 -3.41
C LYS A 157 2.94 29.76 -3.65
N ALA A 158 3.62 29.65 -4.76
CA ALA A 158 4.51 30.71 -5.22
C ALA A 158 3.66 31.92 -5.59
N VAL A 159 3.85 33.00 -4.85
CA VAL A 159 3.37 34.34 -5.20
C VAL A 159 4.22 34.81 -6.37
N GLN A 160 3.59 34.96 -7.53
CA GLN A 160 4.10 35.82 -8.60
C GLN A 160 3.48 37.20 -8.37
N ASP A 161 4.25 38.11 -7.78
CA ASP A 161 3.99 39.53 -7.91
C ASP A 161 4.99 40.08 -8.93
N GLY A 162 4.42 40.64 -9.99
CA GLY A 162 5.11 41.38 -11.00
C GLY A 162 5.47 42.77 -10.57
N ALA A 163 6.42 43.31 -11.22
CA ALA A 163 6.63 44.75 -11.27
C ALA A 163 7.13 45.16 -12.66
N ALA A 164 6.36 46.12 -13.20
CA ALA A 164 6.71 47.24 -14.07
C ALA A 164 7.76 47.00 -15.16
#